data_6f7a5cd68924b0c98b26065d6badc469
#
_entry.id   6f7a5cd68924b0c98b26065d6badc469
#
_cell.length_a   1.000
_cell.length_b   1.000
_cell.length_c   1.000
_cell.angle_alpha   90.00
_cell.angle_beta   90.00
_cell.angle_gamma   90.00
#
_symmetry.space_group_name_H-M   'P 1'
#
loop_
_entity.id
_entity.type
_entity.pdbx_description
1 polymer ?
#
loop_
_entity_poly.entity_id
_entity_poly.type
_entity_poly.pdbx_seq_one_letter_code
_entity_poly.pdbx_strand_id
1 'polypeptide(L)'
;NMIRFGMVDVMVAGGAEMATSPVGLGGFAAARALSTRNDEPQRASRPWDLDRDGFVLSDGAGVMVLEEYEHAKARGAPILAELVGVGMNSDAYHMTAPSKGGEGARDCMLLALQDAGINPDQVDYINAHGTSTPAGDLAETQGVKGAFGDHAYRLAVSSTKSMTGHMLG
;
A
#
# COMPACT_ATOMS: atom_id res chain seq x y z
N ASN A 1 -8.19 -4.85 14.93
CA ASN A 1 -9.50 -4.93 15.59
C ASN A 1 -9.46 -5.78 16.86
N MET A 2 -8.83 -6.96 16.89
CA MET A 2 -8.82 -7.84 18.07
C MET A 2 -8.23 -7.14 19.31
N ILE A 3 -7.13 -6.39 19.16
CA ILE A 3 -6.57 -5.56 20.25
C ILE A 3 -7.57 -4.47 20.65
N ARG A 4 -8.13 -3.73 19.69
CA ARG A 4 -9.09 -2.64 19.93
C ARG A 4 -10.35 -3.10 20.66
N PHE A 5 -10.77 -4.36 20.45
CA PHE A 5 -11.91 -4.96 21.13
C PHE A 5 -11.55 -5.66 22.46
N GLY A 6 -10.30 -5.56 22.91
CA GLY A 6 -9.83 -6.16 24.15
C GLY A 6 -9.82 -7.69 24.16
N MET A 7 -9.75 -8.30 22.99
CA MET A 7 -9.68 -9.77 22.87
C MET A 7 -8.27 -10.30 23.13
N VAL A 8 -7.24 -9.50 22.80
CA VAL A 8 -5.82 -9.78 23.03
C VAL A 8 -5.08 -8.47 23.25
N ASP A 9 -3.98 -8.50 24.01
CA ASP A 9 -3.14 -7.33 24.26
C ASP A 9 -2.01 -7.21 23.21
N VAL A 10 -1.56 -8.32 22.65
CA VAL A 10 -0.46 -8.39 21.69
C VAL A 10 -0.83 -9.29 20.53
N MET A 11 -0.44 -8.89 19.32
CA MET A 11 -0.65 -9.68 18.12
C MET A 11 0.53 -9.54 17.16
N VAL A 12 0.98 -10.65 16.61
CA VAL A 12 1.92 -10.68 15.48
C VAL A 12 1.08 -10.65 14.20
N ALA A 13 1.31 -9.66 13.35
CA ALA A 13 0.59 -9.47 12.10
C ALA A 13 1.56 -9.18 10.95
N GLY A 14 1.29 -9.73 9.79
CA GLY A 14 2.12 -9.52 8.61
C GLY A 14 1.70 -10.37 7.44
N GLY A 15 2.49 -10.31 6.37
CA GLY A 15 2.35 -11.10 5.18
C GLY A 15 3.68 -11.68 4.73
N ALA A 16 3.63 -12.77 3.98
CA ALA A 16 4.78 -13.38 3.33
C ALA A 16 4.33 -13.95 1.98
N GLU A 17 5.16 -13.76 0.98
CA GLU A 17 4.87 -14.26 -0.37
C GLU A 17 6.14 -14.77 -1.06
N MET A 18 5.98 -15.86 -1.79
CA MET A 18 6.96 -16.39 -2.73
C MET A 18 6.26 -16.67 -4.07
N ALA A 19 6.05 -15.60 -4.83
CA ALA A 19 5.32 -15.65 -6.11
C ALA A 19 6.25 -15.78 -7.33
N THR A 20 7.57 -15.70 -7.17
CA THR A 20 8.56 -15.79 -8.27
C THR A 20 8.76 -17.25 -8.76
N SER A 21 7.68 -18.01 -8.77
CA SER A 21 7.63 -19.36 -9.35
C SER A 21 7.29 -19.28 -10.86
N PRO A 22 7.56 -20.36 -11.65
CA PRO A 22 7.18 -20.39 -13.07
C PRO A 22 5.68 -20.13 -13.30
N VAL A 23 4.82 -20.62 -12.41
CA VAL A 23 3.36 -20.40 -12.50
C VAL A 23 3.00 -18.94 -12.16
N GLY A 24 3.57 -18.38 -11.09
CA GLY A 24 3.34 -17.00 -10.70
C GLY A 24 3.81 -16.02 -11.78
N LEU A 25 5.05 -16.14 -12.23
CA LEU A 25 5.60 -15.32 -13.30
C LEU A 25 4.81 -15.49 -14.62
N GLY A 26 4.50 -16.75 -15.00
CA GLY A 26 3.75 -17.03 -16.22
C GLY A 26 2.33 -16.44 -16.18
N GLY A 27 1.65 -16.52 -15.05
CA GLY A 27 0.31 -15.96 -14.86
C GLY A 27 0.29 -14.43 -14.99
N PHE A 28 1.17 -13.72 -14.29
CA PHE A 28 1.25 -12.27 -14.38
C PHE A 28 1.80 -11.78 -15.72
N ALA A 29 2.71 -12.53 -16.35
CA ALA A 29 3.18 -12.25 -17.71
C ALA A 29 2.03 -12.39 -18.73
N ALA A 30 1.22 -13.45 -18.62
CA ALA A 30 0.03 -13.64 -19.46
C ALA A 30 -1.01 -12.52 -19.28
N ALA A 31 -1.15 -12.01 -18.06
CA ALA A 31 -1.98 -10.84 -17.74
C ALA A 31 -1.38 -9.52 -18.22
N ARG A 32 -0.17 -9.52 -18.75
CA ARG A 32 0.59 -8.31 -19.18
C ARG A 32 0.73 -7.28 -18.06
N ALA A 33 0.91 -7.73 -16.84
CA ALA A 33 1.02 -6.88 -15.67
C ALA A 33 2.47 -6.59 -15.25
N LEU A 34 3.43 -7.42 -15.72
CA LEU A 34 4.85 -7.29 -15.37
C LEU A 34 5.58 -6.30 -16.29
N SER A 35 6.56 -5.61 -15.73
CA SER A 35 7.57 -4.90 -16.51
C SER A 35 8.35 -5.87 -17.39
N THR A 36 8.65 -5.43 -18.61
CA THR A 36 9.46 -6.19 -19.57
C THR A 36 10.88 -5.62 -19.72
N ARG A 37 11.27 -4.68 -18.85
CA ARG A 37 12.57 -3.97 -18.88
C ARG A 37 13.72 -4.86 -18.36
N ASN A 38 13.99 -5.96 -19.04
CA ASN A 38 15.03 -6.91 -18.66
C ASN A 38 16.45 -6.44 -18.99
N ASP A 39 16.59 -5.48 -19.91
CA ASP A 39 17.89 -4.90 -20.28
C ASP A 39 18.42 -3.91 -19.22
N GLU A 40 17.52 -3.33 -18.41
CA GLU A 40 17.85 -2.40 -17.33
C GLU A 40 17.07 -2.75 -16.07
N PRO A 41 17.29 -3.91 -15.43
CA PRO A 41 16.45 -4.42 -14.35
C PRO A 41 16.41 -3.51 -13.11
N GLN A 42 17.50 -2.79 -12.80
CA GLN A 42 17.54 -1.83 -11.70
C GLN A 42 16.66 -0.60 -11.93
N ARG A 43 16.15 -0.40 -13.16
CA ARG A 43 15.27 0.70 -13.54
C ARG A 43 13.87 0.24 -13.92
N ALA A 44 13.54 -1.02 -13.66
CA ALA A 44 12.25 -1.59 -14.05
C ALA A 44 11.11 -1.14 -13.13
N SER A 45 11.30 -1.19 -11.81
CA SER A 45 10.32 -0.66 -10.86
C SER A 45 10.49 0.85 -10.73
N ARG A 46 9.58 1.60 -11.35
CA ARG A 46 9.64 3.06 -11.48
C ARG A 46 8.26 3.72 -11.34
N PRO A 47 7.63 3.63 -10.15
CA PRO A 47 6.31 4.18 -9.91
C PRO A 47 6.20 5.65 -10.36
N TRP A 48 5.08 6.00 -11.01
CA TRP A 48 4.73 7.30 -11.58
C TRP A 48 5.63 7.82 -12.72
N ASP A 49 6.70 7.12 -13.05
CA ASP A 49 7.56 7.50 -14.18
C ASP A 49 6.79 7.37 -15.51
N LEU A 50 7.14 8.23 -16.48
CA LEU A 50 6.49 8.24 -17.79
C LEU A 50 6.69 6.91 -18.54
N ASP A 51 7.86 6.32 -18.41
CA ASP A 51 8.25 5.10 -19.12
C ASP A 51 8.02 3.82 -18.32
N ARG A 52 7.19 3.86 -17.26
CA ARG A 52 6.82 2.66 -16.50
C ARG A 52 5.96 1.74 -17.35
N ASP A 53 6.17 0.45 -17.26
CA ASP A 53 5.53 -0.55 -18.12
C ASP A 53 4.91 -1.75 -17.37
N GLY A 54 4.91 -1.73 -16.04
CA GLY A 54 4.38 -2.81 -15.22
C GLY A 54 5.13 -2.95 -13.90
N PHE A 55 4.69 -3.85 -13.06
CA PHE A 55 5.35 -4.10 -11.78
C PHE A 55 6.47 -5.13 -11.89
N VAL A 56 7.39 -5.10 -10.93
CA VAL A 56 8.43 -6.13 -10.75
C VAL A 56 7.97 -7.08 -9.66
N LEU A 57 7.74 -8.34 -10.00
CA LEU A 57 7.39 -9.38 -9.04
C LEU A 57 8.59 -9.69 -8.13
N SER A 58 8.36 -9.79 -6.84
CA SER A 58 9.39 -10.13 -5.86
C SER A 58 8.86 -11.03 -4.74
N ASP A 59 9.77 -11.65 -4.02
CA ASP A 59 9.48 -12.46 -2.84
C ASP A 59 9.88 -11.69 -1.58
N GLY A 60 9.18 -11.94 -0.48
CA GLY A 60 9.53 -11.34 0.79
C GLY A 60 8.51 -11.58 1.89
N ALA A 61 8.81 -11.03 3.05
CA ALA A 61 7.94 -11.07 4.21
C ALA A 61 8.09 -9.77 5.02
N GLY A 62 6.97 -9.30 5.56
CA GLY A 62 6.93 -8.20 6.52
C GLY A 62 6.08 -8.60 7.71
N VAL A 63 6.62 -8.49 8.92
CA VAL A 63 5.93 -8.87 10.15
C VAL A 63 6.08 -7.76 11.18
N MET A 64 4.98 -7.40 11.82
CA MET A 64 4.93 -6.41 12.89
C MET A 64 4.39 -7.04 14.17
N VAL A 65 4.86 -6.56 15.30
CA VAL A 65 4.23 -6.79 16.61
C VAL A 65 3.34 -5.60 16.90
N LEU A 66 2.04 -5.83 16.96
CA LEU A 66 1.03 -4.86 17.38
C LEU A 66 0.72 -5.10 18.84
N GLU A 67 0.65 -4.04 19.63
CA GLU A 67 0.43 -4.13 21.06
C GLU A 67 -0.49 -3.01 21.53
N GLU A 68 -1.35 -3.30 22.51
CA GLU A 68 -2.18 -2.29 23.14
C GLU A 68 -1.29 -1.22 23.79
N TYR A 69 -1.65 0.04 23.62
CA TYR A 69 -0.79 1.18 23.95
C TYR A 69 -0.41 1.25 25.44
N GLU A 70 -1.39 1.13 26.35
CA GLU A 70 -1.11 1.20 27.78
C GLU A 70 -0.38 -0.05 28.29
N HIS A 71 -0.64 -1.22 27.70
CA HIS A 71 0.11 -2.45 27.97
C HIS A 71 1.61 -2.26 27.58
N ALA A 72 1.88 -1.70 26.40
CA ALA A 72 3.24 -1.41 25.94
C ALA A 72 3.95 -0.42 26.86
N LYS A 73 3.27 0.66 27.25
CA LYS A 73 3.80 1.65 28.20
C LYS A 73 4.10 1.06 29.58
N ALA A 74 3.20 0.24 30.12
CA ALA A 74 3.33 -0.34 31.45
C ALA A 74 4.59 -1.21 31.58
N ARG A 75 5.01 -1.88 30.50
CA ARG A 75 6.23 -2.69 30.49
C ARG A 75 7.49 -1.94 29.97
N GLY A 76 7.37 -0.64 29.65
CA GLY A 76 8.46 0.16 29.13
C GLY A 76 8.93 -0.23 27.73
N ALA A 77 8.01 -0.70 26.87
CA ALA A 77 8.34 -1.08 25.49
C ALA A 77 8.78 0.14 24.65
N PRO A 78 9.73 -0.02 23.72
CA PRO A 78 10.02 1.00 22.73
C PRO A 78 8.87 1.05 21.70
N ILE A 79 8.00 2.05 21.80
CA ILE A 79 6.92 2.27 20.85
C ILE A 79 7.49 2.99 19.63
N LEU A 80 7.44 2.36 18.46
CA LEU A 80 7.97 2.91 17.21
C LEU A 80 6.98 3.86 16.52
N ALA A 81 5.68 3.52 16.59
CA ALA A 81 4.59 4.30 16.02
C ALA A 81 3.27 3.85 16.61
N GLU A 82 2.22 4.64 16.44
CA GLU A 82 0.86 4.29 16.79
C GLU A 82 0.03 4.03 15.54
N LEU A 83 -0.71 2.91 15.49
CA LEU A 83 -1.69 2.63 14.45
C LEU A 83 -3.04 3.21 14.89
N VAL A 84 -3.34 4.41 14.42
CA VAL A 84 -4.48 5.20 14.89
C VAL A 84 -5.77 4.98 14.10
N GLY A 85 -5.69 4.45 12.87
CA GLY A 85 -6.88 4.21 12.05
C GLY A 85 -6.64 3.23 10.91
N VAL A 86 -7.71 2.60 10.44
CA VAL A 86 -7.70 1.64 9.34
C VAL A 86 -8.89 1.89 8.41
N GLY A 87 -8.63 1.95 7.11
CA GLY A 87 -9.66 1.96 6.07
C GLY A 87 -9.67 0.66 5.29
N MET A 88 -10.86 0.11 5.04
CA MET A 88 -11.05 -1.09 4.23
C MET A 88 -12.29 -0.95 3.37
N ASN A 89 -12.15 -1.26 2.09
CA ASN A 89 -13.26 -1.32 1.14
C ASN A 89 -12.96 -2.28 -0.01
N SER A 90 -13.91 -2.39 -0.93
CA SER A 90 -13.73 -3.03 -2.23
C SER A 90 -14.47 -2.17 -3.27
N ASP A 91 -13.80 -1.82 -4.37
CA ASP A 91 -14.42 -1.02 -5.44
C ASP A 91 -15.34 -1.84 -6.34
N ALA A 92 -15.26 -3.18 -6.31
CA ALA A 92 -16.05 -4.11 -7.10
C ALA A 92 -16.12 -3.76 -8.61
N TYR A 93 -15.08 -3.10 -9.12
CA TYR A 93 -15.02 -2.58 -10.48
C TYR A 93 -14.54 -3.61 -11.49
N HIS A 94 -13.39 -4.21 -11.23
CA HIS A 94 -12.76 -5.16 -12.13
C HIS A 94 -11.91 -6.17 -11.34
N MET A 95 -11.63 -7.33 -11.93
CA MET A 95 -10.88 -8.41 -11.28
C MET A 95 -9.46 -7.99 -10.83
N THR A 96 -8.79 -7.12 -11.58
CA THR A 96 -7.41 -6.69 -11.31
C THR A 96 -7.17 -5.19 -11.49
N ALA A 97 -7.99 -4.49 -12.27
CA ALA A 97 -7.80 -3.08 -12.55
C ALA A 97 -8.56 -2.20 -11.55
N PRO A 98 -7.94 -1.12 -11.01
CA PRO A 98 -8.64 -0.15 -10.19
C PRO A 98 -9.66 0.65 -11.03
N SER A 99 -10.65 1.25 -10.36
CA SER A 99 -11.57 2.20 -10.99
C SER A 99 -10.79 3.39 -11.57
N LYS A 100 -11.24 3.90 -12.73
CA LYS A 100 -10.49 4.90 -13.50
C LYS A 100 -10.26 6.22 -12.76
N GLY A 101 -11.17 6.61 -11.88
CA GLY A 101 -11.06 7.82 -11.06
C GLY A 101 -10.35 7.60 -9.72
N GLY A 102 -9.95 6.36 -9.40
CA GLY A 102 -9.30 6.02 -8.14
C GLY A 102 -10.25 6.10 -6.93
N GLU A 103 -11.57 5.96 -7.16
CA GLU A 103 -12.60 6.10 -6.12
C GLU A 103 -12.38 5.11 -4.98
N GLY A 104 -12.03 3.86 -5.28
CA GLY A 104 -11.75 2.85 -4.25
C GLY A 104 -10.59 3.25 -3.34
N ALA A 105 -9.50 3.74 -3.91
CA ALA A 105 -8.35 4.24 -3.15
C ALA A 105 -8.71 5.49 -2.32
N ARG A 106 -9.44 6.45 -2.94
CA ARG A 106 -9.96 7.65 -2.24
C ARG A 106 -10.78 7.27 -1.01
N ASP A 107 -11.76 6.42 -1.20
CA ASP A 107 -12.71 6.05 -0.16
C ASP A 107 -12.02 5.27 0.97
N CYS A 108 -11.05 4.41 0.63
CA CYS A 108 -10.22 3.73 1.62
C CYS A 108 -9.42 4.71 2.49
N MET A 109 -8.78 5.72 1.87
CA MET A 109 -8.06 6.77 2.60
C MET A 109 -8.99 7.59 3.50
N LEU A 110 -10.16 7.99 3.00
CA LEU A 110 -11.16 8.72 3.79
C LEU A 110 -11.66 7.89 4.98
N LEU A 111 -11.90 6.59 4.81
CA LEU A 111 -12.27 5.69 5.90
C LEU A 111 -11.16 5.58 6.96
N ALA A 112 -9.90 5.51 6.55
CA ALA A 112 -8.77 5.48 7.47
C ALA A 112 -8.66 6.79 8.29
N LEU A 113 -8.81 7.95 7.64
CA LEU A 113 -8.84 9.26 8.30
C LEU A 113 -10.02 9.39 9.28
N GLN A 114 -11.19 8.91 8.88
CA GLN A 114 -12.37 8.90 9.72
C GLN A 114 -12.18 8.02 10.96
N ASP A 115 -11.63 6.81 10.79
CA ASP A 115 -11.36 5.89 11.91
C ASP A 115 -10.28 6.45 12.86
N ALA A 116 -9.29 7.15 12.32
CA ALA A 116 -8.24 7.85 13.09
C ALA A 116 -8.73 9.12 13.79
N GLY A 117 -9.84 9.71 13.35
CA GLY A 117 -10.32 10.99 13.85
C GLY A 117 -9.44 12.18 13.50
N ILE A 118 -8.72 12.11 12.37
CA ILE A 118 -7.82 13.19 11.88
C ILE A 118 -8.33 13.79 10.58
N ASN A 119 -7.95 15.03 10.34
CA ASN A 119 -8.27 15.75 9.09
C ASN A 119 -7.23 15.42 8.00
N PRO A 120 -7.59 15.54 6.72
CA PRO A 120 -6.65 15.34 5.61
C PRO A 120 -5.38 16.19 5.68
N ASP A 121 -5.48 17.42 6.18
CA ASP A 121 -4.35 18.35 6.29
C ASP A 121 -3.34 18.03 7.41
N GLN A 122 -3.63 17.03 8.22
CA GLN A 122 -2.73 16.50 9.26
C GLN A 122 -1.85 15.34 8.76
N VAL A 123 -2.00 14.93 7.51
CA VAL A 123 -1.18 13.89 6.89
C VAL A 123 0.00 14.54 6.17
N ASP A 124 1.21 14.09 6.46
CA ASP A 124 2.45 14.60 5.86
C ASP A 124 2.99 13.69 4.76
N TYR A 125 2.74 12.39 4.87
CA TYR A 125 3.35 11.38 4.00
C TYR A 125 2.41 10.21 3.71
N ILE A 126 2.47 9.74 2.45
CA ILE A 126 1.81 8.51 2.00
C ILE A 126 2.87 7.55 1.46
N ASN A 127 2.97 6.36 2.08
CA ASN A 127 3.62 5.23 1.45
C ASN A 127 2.57 4.53 0.58
N ALA A 128 2.62 4.80 -0.71
CA ALA A 128 1.59 4.41 -1.65
C ALA A 128 1.68 2.93 -2.08
N HIS A 129 0.62 2.43 -2.68
CA HIS A 129 0.65 1.17 -3.40
C HIS A 129 1.66 1.21 -4.55
N GLY A 130 1.60 2.23 -5.40
CA GLY A 130 2.63 2.64 -6.35
C GLY A 130 3.38 1.47 -6.99
N THR A 131 2.71 0.67 -7.83
CA THR A 131 3.25 -0.59 -8.35
C THR A 131 4.07 -0.43 -9.61
N SER A 132 4.20 0.78 -10.15
CA SER A 132 4.82 1.01 -11.47
C SER A 132 3.95 0.52 -12.65
N THR A 133 2.65 0.35 -12.42
CA THR A 133 1.72 0.02 -13.50
C THR A 133 1.08 1.30 -14.08
N PRO A 134 0.89 1.38 -15.42
CA PRO A 134 0.33 2.59 -16.04
C PRO A 134 -1.02 3.00 -15.44
N ALA A 135 -1.96 2.07 -15.30
CA ALA A 135 -3.30 2.36 -14.80
C ALA A 135 -3.34 2.53 -13.28
N GLY A 136 -2.59 1.70 -12.53
CA GLY A 136 -2.61 1.69 -11.06
C GLY A 136 -2.09 3.00 -10.48
N ASP A 137 -0.92 3.44 -10.90
CA ASP A 137 -0.29 4.65 -10.38
C ASP A 137 -1.12 5.92 -10.72
N LEU A 138 -1.74 5.94 -11.90
CA LEU A 138 -2.64 7.04 -12.29
C LEU A 138 -3.90 7.09 -11.42
N ALA A 139 -4.57 5.95 -11.26
CA ALA A 139 -5.78 5.85 -10.44
C ALA A 139 -5.50 6.21 -8.97
N GLU A 140 -4.37 5.74 -8.42
CA GLU A 140 -3.97 6.07 -7.06
C GLU A 140 -3.69 7.57 -6.90
N THR A 141 -3.00 8.19 -7.86
CA THR A 141 -2.79 9.65 -7.87
C THR A 141 -4.12 10.42 -7.86
N GLN A 142 -5.10 9.97 -8.64
CA GLN A 142 -6.44 10.56 -8.66
C GLN A 142 -7.16 10.35 -7.32
N GLY A 143 -7.03 9.16 -6.74
CA GLY A 143 -7.55 8.86 -5.40
C GLY A 143 -6.97 9.76 -4.32
N VAL A 144 -5.65 9.96 -4.30
CA VAL A 144 -4.98 10.89 -3.38
C VAL A 144 -5.50 12.31 -3.56
N LYS A 145 -5.58 12.82 -4.79
CA LYS A 145 -6.14 14.15 -5.05
C LYS A 145 -7.60 14.27 -4.61
N GLY A 146 -8.38 13.22 -4.82
CA GLY A 146 -9.78 13.18 -4.39
C GLY A 146 -9.97 13.13 -2.87
N ALA A 147 -9.06 12.49 -2.13
CA ALA A 147 -9.12 12.38 -0.68
C ALA A 147 -8.60 13.65 0.03
N PHE A 148 -7.54 14.26 -0.50
CA PHE A 148 -6.80 15.33 0.17
C PHE A 148 -7.03 16.74 -0.45
N GLY A 149 -7.70 16.83 -1.58
CA GLY A 149 -7.97 18.13 -2.24
C GLY A 149 -6.68 18.91 -2.49
N ASP A 150 -6.65 20.19 -2.14
CA ASP A 150 -5.47 21.05 -2.30
C ASP A 150 -4.28 20.62 -1.43
N HIS A 151 -4.53 19.89 -0.34
CA HIS A 151 -3.47 19.37 0.51
C HIS A 151 -2.64 18.28 -0.19
N ALA A 152 -3.21 17.57 -1.17
CA ALA A 152 -2.51 16.56 -1.97
C ALA A 152 -1.21 17.08 -2.61
N TYR A 153 -1.14 18.38 -2.90
CA TYR A 153 0.05 19.02 -3.49
C TYR A 153 1.15 19.38 -2.47
N ARG A 154 0.88 19.14 -1.19
CA ARG A 154 1.84 19.36 -0.08
C ARG A 154 2.30 18.06 0.55
N LEU A 155 1.63 16.94 0.21
CA LEU A 155 1.99 15.62 0.69
C LEU A 155 3.28 15.11 0.05
N ALA A 156 4.13 14.50 0.85
CA ALA A 156 5.19 13.65 0.34
C ALA A 156 4.59 12.25 0.02
N VAL A 157 4.87 11.76 -1.18
CA VAL A 157 4.36 10.44 -1.64
C VAL A 157 5.51 9.63 -2.20
N SER A 158 5.66 8.39 -1.75
CA SER A 158 6.58 7.44 -2.35
C SER A 158 6.03 6.02 -2.28
N SER A 159 6.62 5.11 -3.03
CA SER A 159 6.34 3.67 -2.91
C SER A 159 7.63 2.92 -2.64
N THR A 160 7.64 2.12 -1.57
CA THR A 160 8.76 1.22 -1.26
C THR A 160 8.96 0.15 -2.33
N LYS A 161 7.95 -0.09 -3.18
CA LYS A 161 8.04 -1.03 -4.30
C LYS A 161 9.02 -0.59 -5.40
N SER A 162 9.44 0.68 -5.42
CA SER A 162 10.56 1.13 -6.26
C SER A 162 11.87 0.44 -5.88
N MET A 163 12.02 -0.01 -4.63
CA MET A 163 13.21 -0.67 -4.11
C MET A 163 13.03 -2.18 -3.95
N THR A 164 11.86 -2.60 -3.44
CA THR A 164 11.61 -4.00 -3.09
C THR A 164 10.96 -4.81 -4.20
N GLY A 165 10.39 -4.16 -5.21
CA GLY A 165 9.42 -4.81 -6.08
C GLY A 165 8.09 -5.05 -5.37
N HIS A 166 7.22 -5.81 -5.99
CA HIS A 166 5.88 -6.12 -5.48
C HIS A 166 5.84 -7.56 -4.95
N MET A 167 5.75 -7.71 -3.64
CA MET A 167 5.72 -9.01 -2.95
C MET A 167 4.31 -9.62 -2.88
N LEU A 168 3.27 -8.90 -3.32
CA LEU A 168 1.86 -9.28 -3.32
C LEU A 168 1.24 -9.38 -1.92
N GLY A 169 1.58 -10.39 -1.12
CA GLY A 169 1.05 -10.71 0.19
C GLY A 169 1.37 -9.79 1.36
#